data_fa4a1909884b31da830053788e24cbd8
#
_entry.id   fa4a1909884b31da830053788e24cbd8
#
_cell.length_a   1.000
_cell.length_b   1.000
_cell.length_c   1.000
_cell.angle_alpha   90.00
_cell.angle_beta   90.00
_cell.angle_gamma   90.00
#
_symmetry.space_group_name_H-M   'P 1'
#
loop_
_entity.id
_entity.type
_entity.pdbx_description
1 polymer ?
#
loop_
_entity_poly.entity_id
_entity_poly.type
_entity_poly.pdbx_seq_one_letter_code
_entity_poly.pdbx_strand_id
1 'polypeptide(L)'
;MCPYAWEDAGGVQVHVRELGERLRARGHDAVALSPARQAPSVSWVRRVGAPLNVPYNASNAPISPWPGTFRNVRAELGDFGPDVVHVHEPLTPSASMFAVLAGVAPAVATFHSGADRSRLFDLAAPALRRLARRLAVCIAVSERAASFVRARIGGAYRVIPNGADVARFEKAEPADLGPGGPRILFVGRLHERKGFPTLVSAFGILAAERDDVRLVVAGDGEDRTAIERLPATARSRVTMLGAVRNEDLPPYHAACDVLVAPSVGGESFGMILVEAMAAGLPVIASDIPGYDEVIADGIDGLLVPPRAPVSLAEAIGRVLKDPGLGARLGEAARARARRFDWSVVTEELEEAYRDAIAIGRAPLR
;
A
#
# COMPACT_ATOMS: atom_id res chain seq x y z
N MET A 1 15.66 1.03 5.93
CA MET A 1 16.28 0.92 4.58
C MET A 1 15.21 0.91 3.54
N CYS A 2 15.19 1.89 2.62
CA CYS A 2 14.31 1.92 1.46
C CYS A 2 15.09 1.44 0.22
N PRO A 3 14.60 0.47 -0.57
CA PRO A 3 15.29 0.00 -1.76
C PRO A 3 15.13 0.92 -2.97
N TYR A 4 14.07 1.76 -2.96
CA TYR A 4 13.65 2.62 -4.08
C TYR A 4 14.04 4.08 -3.86
N ALA A 5 14.06 4.88 -4.94
CA ALA A 5 14.37 6.30 -4.85
C ALA A 5 13.38 7.04 -3.93
N TRP A 6 13.93 7.86 -3.03
CA TRP A 6 13.16 8.53 -1.98
C TRP A 6 12.12 9.53 -2.51
N GLU A 7 12.43 10.18 -3.62
CA GLU A 7 11.57 11.21 -4.22
C GLU A 7 10.37 10.65 -4.97
N ASP A 8 10.43 9.36 -5.33
CA ASP A 8 9.37 8.78 -6.14
C ASP A 8 8.19 8.34 -5.26
N ALA A 9 6.99 8.61 -5.74
CA ALA A 9 5.78 8.20 -5.04
C ALA A 9 5.60 6.67 -5.14
N GLY A 10 5.58 5.98 -4.00
CA GLY A 10 5.37 4.54 -3.92
C GLY A 10 5.00 4.09 -2.52
N GLY A 11 4.25 3.00 -2.42
CA GLY A 11 3.76 2.50 -1.13
C GLY A 11 4.87 2.18 -0.12
N VAL A 12 6.01 1.64 -0.60
CA VAL A 12 7.16 1.32 0.28
C VAL A 12 7.83 2.60 0.80
N GLN A 13 8.01 3.62 -0.05
CA GLN A 13 8.59 4.90 0.35
C GLN A 13 7.72 5.61 1.39
N VAL A 14 6.40 5.63 1.18
CA VAL A 14 5.43 6.18 2.13
C VAL A 14 5.52 5.41 3.44
N HIS A 15 5.50 4.07 3.40
CA HIS A 15 5.61 3.24 4.60
C HIS A 15 6.90 3.51 5.39
N VAL A 16 8.06 3.60 4.72
CA VAL A 16 9.35 3.89 5.38
C VAL A 16 9.35 5.28 6.01
N ARG A 17 8.75 6.28 5.35
CA ARG A 17 8.64 7.64 5.87
C ARG A 17 7.78 7.67 7.12
N GLU A 18 6.56 7.17 7.03
CA GLU A 18 5.59 7.14 8.13
C GLU A 18 6.12 6.38 9.35
N LEU A 19 6.74 5.20 9.12
CA LEU A 19 7.37 4.43 10.18
C LEU A 19 8.53 5.18 10.83
N GLY A 20 9.41 5.79 10.03
CA GLY A 20 10.57 6.53 10.54
C GLY A 20 10.15 7.71 11.41
N GLU A 21 9.13 8.48 11.01
CA GLU A 21 8.58 9.60 11.77
C GLU A 21 8.00 9.13 13.10
N ARG A 22 7.25 8.01 13.11
CA ARG A 22 6.65 7.46 14.33
C ARG A 22 7.67 6.89 15.30
N LEU A 23 8.67 6.16 14.80
CA LEU A 23 9.77 5.68 15.65
C LEU A 23 10.50 6.84 16.33
N ARG A 24 10.78 7.92 15.57
CA ARG A 24 11.41 9.13 16.12
C ARG A 24 10.51 9.83 17.14
N ALA A 25 9.20 9.93 16.88
CA ALA A 25 8.23 10.48 17.83
C ALA A 25 8.12 9.65 19.13
N ARG A 26 8.43 8.34 19.06
CA ARG A 26 8.50 7.44 20.23
C ARG A 26 9.87 7.45 20.93
N GLY A 27 10.80 8.31 20.49
CA GLY A 27 12.11 8.51 21.14
C GLY A 27 13.24 7.64 20.60
N HIS A 28 13.03 6.87 19.51
CA HIS A 28 14.11 6.14 18.87
C HIS A 28 15.00 7.08 18.03
N ASP A 29 16.30 6.84 18.03
CA ASP A 29 17.18 7.43 17.03
C ASP A 29 17.09 6.62 15.73
N ALA A 30 16.29 7.11 14.78
CA ALA A 30 15.98 6.42 13.53
C ALA A 30 16.45 7.23 12.33
N VAL A 31 17.20 6.57 11.43
CA VAL A 31 17.71 7.10 10.16
C VAL A 31 17.26 6.20 9.02
N ALA A 32 16.76 6.79 7.94
CA ALA A 32 16.49 6.06 6.72
C ALA A 32 17.63 6.22 5.71
N LEU A 33 18.09 5.09 5.15
CA LEU A 33 19.03 5.09 4.02
C LEU A 33 18.28 4.70 2.75
N SER A 34 18.41 5.52 1.69
CA SER A 34 17.66 5.34 0.44
C SER A 34 18.48 5.80 -0.76
N PRO A 35 18.34 5.18 -1.94
CA PRO A 35 18.74 5.84 -3.18
C PRO A 35 18.00 7.16 -3.35
N ALA A 36 18.65 8.15 -3.94
CA ALA A 36 18.01 9.42 -4.26
C ALA A 36 18.76 10.12 -5.40
N ARG A 37 18.06 10.90 -6.23
CA ARG A 37 18.67 11.70 -7.31
C ARG A 37 19.39 12.91 -6.72
N GLN A 38 18.78 13.51 -5.70
CA GLN A 38 19.30 14.65 -4.98
C GLN A 38 19.41 14.32 -3.47
N ALA A 39 20.09 15.17 -2.71
CA ALA A 39 20.09 15.05 -1.26
C ALA A 39 18.66 15.25 -0.73
N PRO A 40 18.13 14.31 0.08
CA PRO A 40 16.81 14.45 0.67
C PRO A 40 16.74 15.71 1.55
N SER A 41 15.63 16.44 1.49
CA SER A 41 15.38 17.62 2.33
C SER A 41 15.12 17.26 3.81
N VAL A 42 14.82 16.01 4.07
CA VAL A 42 14.49 15.48 5.41
C VAL A 42 15.78 15.06 6.10
N SER A 43 16.10 15.67 7.24
CA SER A 43 17.40 15.54 7.93
C SER A 43 17.76 14.13 8.39
N TRP A 44 16.77 13.29 8.68
CA TRP A 44 16.98 11.90 9.09
C TRP A 44 17.02 10.90 7.91
N VAL A 45 16.98 11.39 6.67
CA VAL A 45 17.11 10.55 5.48
C VAL A 45 18.45 10.81 4.81
N ARG A 46 19.22 9.76 4.59
CA ARG A 46 20.56 9.84 4.00
C ARG A 46 20.59 9.15 2.64
N ARG A 47 21.15 9.86 1.67
CA ARG A 47 21.35 9.35 0.30
C ARG A 47 22.50 8.35 0.27
N VAL A 48 22.26 7.13 -0.26
CA VAL A 48 23.31 6.11 -0.37
C VAL A 48 23.68 5.75 -1.81
N GLY A 49 22.94 6.22 -2.81
CA GLY A 49 23.25 5.95 -4.22
C GLY A 49 22.32 6.67 -5.20
N ALA A 50 22.71 6.67 -6.47
CA ALA A 50 21.89 7.20 -7.56
C ALA A 50 20.96 6.11 -8.10
N PRO A 51 19.65 6.38 -8.28
CA PRO A 51 18.71 5.39 -8.77
C PRO A 51 18.84 5.16 -10.28
N LEU A 52 18.58 3.91 -10.69
CA LEU A 52 18.35 3.46 -12.04
C LEU A 52 16.92 2.92 -12.14
N ASN A 53 16.16 3.37 -13.12
CA ASN A 53 14.81 2.86 -13.34
C ASN A 53 14.86 1.48 -14.01
N VAL A 54 14.31 0.48 -13.34
CA VAL A 54 14.20 -0.89 -13.85
C VAL A 54 12.72 -1.23 -14.03
N PRO A 55 12.27 -1.67 -15.20
CA PRO A 55 10.89 -2.09 -15.41
C PRO A 55 10.52 -3.26 -14.47
N TYR A 56 9.42 -3.12 -13.73
CA TYR A 56 8.92 -4.13 -12.80
C TYR A 56 7.39 -4.06 -12.66
N ASN A 57 6.69 -5.17 -12.92
CA ASN A 57 5.23 -5.31 -12.74
C ASN A 57 4.41 -4.14 -13.34
N ALA A 58 4.60 -3.84 -14.62
CA ALA A 58 3.95 -2.73 -15.34
C ALA A 58 4.19 -1.34 -14.69
N SER A 59 5.31 -1.19 -13.97
CA SER A 59 5.78 0.05 -13.35
C SER A 59 7.31 0.12 -13.47
N ASN A 60 7.91 1.19 -12.95
CA ASN A 60 9.35 1.33 -12.83
C ASN A 60 9.76 1.20 -11.37
N ALA A 61 10.78 0.39 -11.10
CA ALA A 61 11.44 0.29 -9.81
C ALA A 61 12.75 1.11 -9.84
N PRO A 62 12.81 2.28 -9.20
CA PRO A 62 14.00 3.14 -9.18
C PRO A 62 14.99 2.63 -8.12
N ILE A 63 15.79 1.63 -8.45
CA ILE A 63 16.75 0.94 -7.58
C ILE A 63 18.18 1.43 -7.80
N SER A 64 19.10 1.14 -6.85
CA SER A 64 20.52 1.51 -6.97
C SER A 64 21.43 0.28 -6.81
N PRO A 65 21.69 -0.46 -7.90
CA PRO A 65 22.46 -1.71 -7.84
C PRO A 65 23.99 -1.52 -7.90
N TRP A 66 24.48 -0.31 -7.72
CA TRP A 66 25.89 0.04 -7.93
C TRP A 66 26.80 -0.40 -6.77
N PRO A 67 28.04 -0.84 -7.03
CA PRO A 67 29.02 -1.13 -5.97
C PRO A 67 29.28 0.04 -5.03
N GLY A 68 29.19 1.28 -5.53
CA GLY A 68 29.28 2.49 -4.71
C GLY A 68 28.18 2.58 -3.66
N THR A 69 26.94 2.14 -4.01
CA THR A 69 25.83 2.10 -3.06
C THR A 69 26.11 1.14 -1.91
N PHE A 70 26.72 -0.03 -2.18
CA PHE A 70 27.12 -0.96 -1.12
C PHE A 70 28.13 -0.32 -0.16
N ARG A 71 29.15 0.36 -0.70
CA ARG A 71 30.17 1.05 0.13
C ARG A 71 29.54 2.13 1.01
N ASN A 72 28.67 2.95 0.43
CA ASN A 72 27.98 4.01 1.15
C ASN A 72 27.04 3.45 2.23
N VAL A 73 26.25 2.42 1.92
CA VAL A 73 25.38 1.75 2.91
C VAL A 73 26.20 1.21 4.07
N ARG A 74 27.33 0.54 3.79
CA ARG A 74 28.19 -0.02 4.83
C ARG A 74 28.82 1.07 5.69
N ALA A 75 29.28 2.16 5.10
CA ALA A 75 29.85 3.30 5.80
C ALA A 75 28.83 3.95 6.72
N GLU A 76 27.66 4.32 6.17
CA GLU A 76 26.58 4.96 6.94
C GLU A 76 26.07 4.10 8.10
N LEU A 77 25.96 2.77 7.91
CA LEU A 77 25.60 1.85 8.98
C LEU A 77 26.70 1.73 10.03
N GLY A 78 27.98 1.72 9.61
CA GLY A 78 29.11 1.68 10.52
C GLY A 78 29.22 2.95 11.38
N ASP A 79 29.04 4.11 10.76
CA ASP A 79 29.11 5.41 11.43
C ASP A 79 27.91 5.65 12.36
N PHE A 80 26.72 5.15 11.99
CA PHE A 80 25.51 5.27 12.81
C PHE A 80 25.49 4.28 13.99
N GLY A 81 26.02 3.06 13.82
CA GLY A 81 26.06 2.02 14.84
C GLY A 81 24.68 1.55 15.30
N PRO A 82 23.77 1.10 14.40
CA PRO A 82 22.41 0.75 14.77
C PRO A 82 22.33 -0.52 15.64
N ASP A 83 21.38 -0.57 16.58
CA ASP A 83 21.03 -1.80 17.32
C ASP A 83 20.33 -2.82 16.40
N VAL A 84 19.56 -2.35 15.41
CA VAL A 84 18.81 -3.15 14.44
C VAL A 84 18.71 -2.43 13.09
N VAL A 85 18.73 -3.19 12.01
CA VAL A 85 18.52 -2.66 10.66
C VAL A 85 17.21 -3.20 10.09
N HIS A 86 16.23 -2.32 9.86
CA HIS A 86 14.99 -2.71 9.17
C HIS A 86 15.15 -2.51 7.66
N VAL A 87 14.99 -3.58 6.89
CA VAL A 87 15.13 -3.59 5.43
C VAL A 87 13.78 -3.89 4.78
N HIS A 88 13.34 -3.03 3.86
CA HIS A 88 12.14 -3.27 3.05
C HIS A 88 12.54 -3.87 1.71
N GLU A 89 11.82 -4.89 1.25
CA GLU A 89 12.14 -5.65 0.03
C GLU A 89 13.62 -6.11 0.00
N PRO A 90 14.06 -6.92 0.96
CA PRO A 90 15.47 -7.25 1.20
C PRO A 90 16.17 -7.96 0.04
N LEU A 91 15.39 -8.52 -0.89
CA LEU A 91 15.90 -9.28 -2.02
C LEU A 91 16.01 -8.44 -3.30
N THR A 92 15.63 -7.16 -3.24
CA THR A 92 15.84 -6.20 -4.33
C THR A 92 17.31 -5.78 -4.36
N PRO A 93 18.01 -5.88 -5.50
CA PRO A 93 19.42 -5.50 -5.62
C PRO A 93 19.62 -3.98 -5.52
N SER A 94 19.53 -3.46 -4.31
CA SER A 94 19.59 -2.04 -3.95
C SER A 94 20.04 -1.88 -2.50
N ALA A 95 19.82 -0.71 -1.92
CA ALA A 95 20.22 -0.36 -0.55
C ALA A 95 19.82 -1.43 0.49
N SER A 96 18.61 -2.01 0.39
CA SER A 96 18.12 -3.03 1.32
C SER A 96 18.94 -4.32 1.28
N MET A 97 19.19 -4.88 0.09
CA MET A 97 20.05 -6.06 -0.07
C MET A 97 21.46 -5.78 0.44
N PHE A 98 22.00 -4.61 0.14
CA PHE A 98 23.34 -4.22 0.54
C PHE A 98 23.46 -4.06 2.06
N ALA A 99 22.41 -3.62 2.75
CA ALA A 99 22.41 -3.58 4.20
C ALA A 99 22.46 -4.98 4.83
N VAL A 100 21.73 -5.96 4.27
CA VAL A 100 21.80 -7.37 4.71
C VAL A 100 23.19 -7.95 4.44
N LEU A 101 23.81 -7.64 3.30
CA LEU A 101 25.17 -8.08 2.96
C LEU A 101 26.24 -7.43 3.84
N ALA A 102 26.06 -6.18 4.24
CA ALA A 102 26.98 -5.48 5.13
C ALA A 102 27.04 -6.12 6.53
N GLY A 103 25.91 -6.64 7.04
CA GLY A 103 25.86 -7.43 8.26
C GLY A 103 26.32 -6.67 9.52
N VAL A 104 26.08 -5.36 9.60
CA VAL A 104 26.55 -4.50 10.71
C VAL A 104 25.73 -4.74 11.98
N ALA A 105 24.44 -5.04 11.84
CA ALA A 105 23.53 -5.30 12.95
C ALA A 105 22.48 -6.37 12.55
N PRO A 106 21.73 -6.93 13.52
CA PRO A 106 20.63 -7.83 13.22
C PRO A 106 19.63 -7.19 12.27
N ALA A 107 19.20 -7.92 11.24
CA ALA A 107 18.31 -7.41 10.21
C ALA A 107 16.87 -7.91 10.39
N VAL A 108 15.90 -6.99 10.49
CA VAL A 108 14.47 -7.24 10.32
C VAL A 108 14.11 -6.94 8.88
N ALA A 109 13.36 -7.80 8.23
CA ALA A 109 13.00 -7.65 6.83
C ALA A 109 11.49 -7.61 6.64
N THR A 110 10.98 -6.60 5.91
CA THR A 110 9.57 -6.54 5.49
C THR A 110 9.45 -6.73 3.98
N PHE A 111 8.59 -7.68 3.62
CA PHE A 111 8.21 -8.01 2.25
C PHE A 111 6.83 -7.39 1.94
N HIS A 112 6.79 -6.50 0.95
CA HIS A 112 5.58 -5.79 0.54
C HIS A 112 4.94 -6.37 -0.71
N SER A 113 5.69 -7.17 -1.49
CA SER A 113 5.25 -7.66 -2.79
C SER A 113 4.73 -9.10 -2.71
N GLY A 114 3.55 -9.32 -3.29
CA GLY A 114 2.97 -10.63 -3.53
C GLY A 114 2.76 -10.85 -5.03
N ALA A 115 3.84 -10.89 -5.83
CA ALA A 115 3.74 -11.10 -7.28
C ALA A 115 3.35 -12.55 -7.60
N ASP A 116 2.44 -12.76 -8.57
CA ASP A 116 1.98 -14.11 -8.90
C ASP A 116 3.06 -14.97 -9.58
N ARG A 117 3.95 -14.38 -10.38
CA ARG A 117 5.07 -15.07 -11.06
C ARG A 117 6.24 -14.13 -11.28
N SER A 118 7.47 -14.63 -11.04
CA SER A 118 8.71 -13.96 -11.37
C SER A 118 9.77 -14.99 -11.72
N ARG A 119 9.99 -15.25 -13.02
CA ARG A 119 11.01 -16.19 -13.49
C ARG A 119 12.41 -15.81 -13.02
N LEU A 120 12.70 -14.52 -12.95
CA LEU A 120 14.00 -14.03 -12.50
C LEU A 120 14.21 -14.32 -11.00
N PHE A 121 13.16 -14.18 -10.19
CA PHE A 121 13.17 -14.50 -8.77
C PHE A 121 13.37 -16.02 -8.58
N ASP A 122 12.67 -16.85 -9.36
CA ASP A 122 12.78 -18.30 -9.28
C ASP A 122 14.19 -18.78 -9.63
N LEU A 123 14.84 -18.19 -10.65
CA LEU A 123 16.22 -18.48 -11.02
C LEU A 123 17.22 -18.06 -9.93
N ALA A 124 16.98 -16.91 -9.28
CA ALA A 124 17.85 -16.38 -8.23
C ALA A 124 17.59 -17.03 -6.85
N ALA A 125 16.52 -17.81 -6.70
CA ALA A 125 16.06 -18.33 -5.41
C ALA A 125 17.16 -19.04 -4.58
N PRO A 126 18.10 -19.86 -5.12
CA PRO A 126 19.15 -20.46 -4.30
C PRO A 126 20.08 -19.44 -3.62
N ALA A 127 20.48 -18.39 -4.36
CA ALA A 127 21.30 -17.30 -3.82
C ALA A 127 20.50 -16.45 -2.81
N LEU A 128 19.23 -16.17 -3.11
CA LEU A 128 18.32 -15.40 -2.24
C LEU A 128 18.02 -16.15 -0.94
N ARG A 129 17.89 -17.49 -0.97
CA ARG A 129 17.77 -18.32 0.24
C ARG A 129 19.00 -18.17 1.16
N ARG A 130 20.20 -18.13 0.57
CA ARG A 130 21.43 -17.93 1.36
C ARG A 130 21.47 -16.54 1.99
N LEU A 131 21.03 -15.51 1.27
CA LEU A 131 20.91 -14.15 1.79
C LEU A 131 19.87 -14.08 2.90
N ALA A 132 18.70 -14.68 2.70
CA ALA A 132 17.59 -14.66 3.66
C ALA A 132 17.96 -15.31 5.02
N ARG A 133 18.92 -16.25 5.05
CA ARG A 133 19.43 -16.83 6.30
C ARG A 133 20.13 -15.83 7.20
N ARG A 134 20.48 -14.64 6.69
CA ARG A 134 21.07 -13.55 7.48
C ARG A 134 20.03 -12.64 8.14
N LEU A 135 18.76 -12.84 7.83
CA LEU A 135 17.66 -12.08 8.42
C LEU A 135 17.31 -12.68 9.77
N ALA A 136 17.27 -11.86 10.81
CA ALA A 136 16.90 -12.29 12.16
C ALA A 136 15.39 -12.49 12.29
N VAL A 137 14.61 -11.56 11.73
CA VAL A 137 13.13 -11.63 11.71
C VAL A 137 12.63 -11.27 10.32
N CYS A 138 11.71 -12.08 9.79
CA CYS A 138 11.03 -11.83 8.52
C CYS A 138 9.58 -11.46 8.77
N ILE A 139 9.16 -10.35 8.16
CA ILE A 139 7.79 -9.80 8.19
C ILE A 139 7.25 -9.78 6.78
N ALA A 140 5.97 -10.07 6.62
CA ALA A 140 5.23 -9.85 5.38
C ALA A 140 4.00 -8.99 5.68
N VAL A 141 3.63 -8.11 4.77
CA VAL A 141 2.49 -7.19 4.97
C VAL A 141 1.12 -7.88 4.84
N SER A 142 1.10 -9.12 4.36
CA SER A 142 -0.10 -9.94 4.19
C SER A 142 0.28 -11.42 4.13
N GLU A 143 -0.67 -12.32 4.36
CA GLU A 143 -0.43 -13.76 4.20
C GLU A 143 -0.14 -14.12 2.73
N ARG A 144 -0.70 -13.37 1.79
CA ARG A 144 -0.34 -13.48 0.36
C ARG A 144 1.14 -13.19 0.13
N ALA A 145 1.67 -12.08 0.67
CA ALA A 145 3.09 -11.76 0.56
C ALA A 145 3.95 -12.82 1.26
N ALA A 146 3.55 -13.28 2.45
CA ALA A 146 4.23 -14.35 3.18
C ALA A 146 4.27 -15.65 2.38
N SER A 147 3.15 -16.07 1.82
CA SER A 147 3.05 -17.30 1.02
C SER A 147 3.89 -17.23 -0.25
N PHE A 148 3.89 -16.08 -0.95
CA PHE A 148 4.71 -15.87 -2.14
C PHE A 148 6.20 -16.06 -1.85
N VAL A 149 6.69 -15.43 -0.77
CA VAL A 149 8.11 -15.49 -0.40
C VAL A 149 8.46 -16.85 0.20
N ARG A 150 7.62 -17.41 1.07
CA ARG A 150 7.79 -18.73 1.70
C ARG A 150 7.94 -19.85 0.68
N ALA A 151 7.15 -19.83 -0.38
CA ALA A 151 7.22 -20.82 -1.46
C ALA A 151 8.58 -20.84 -2.19
N ARG A 152 9.31 -19.72 -2.21
CA ARG A 152 10.55 -19.55 -2.97
C ARG A 152 11.82 -19.61 -2.15
N ILE A 153 11.79 -19.00 -0.98
CA ILE A 153 12.99 -18.91 -0.12
C ILE A 153 12.84 -19.64 1.22
N GLY A 154 11.64 -20.14 1.53
CA GLY A 154 11.36 -20.80 2.82
C GLY A 154 11.27 -19.82 3.98
N GLY A 155 11.38 -20.32 5.22
CA GLY A 155 11.39 -19.50 6.43
C GLY A 155 10.02 -19.28 7.07
N ALA A 156 10.05 -18.72 8.28
CA ALA A 156 8.88 -18.27 9.03
C ALA A 156 8.70 -16.76 8.85
N TYR A 157 7.44 -16.32 8.75
CA TYR A 157 7.08 -14.91 8.56
C TYR A 157 6.04 -14.52 9.59
N ARG A 158 6.22 -13.34 10.19
CA ARG A 158 5.17 -12.64 10.91
C ARG A 158 4.35 -11.84 9.91
N VAL A 159 3.04 -11.86 10.03
CA VAL A 159 2.18 -10.99 9.22
C VAL A 159 1.93 -9.72 10.04
N ILE A 160 2.58 -8.63 9.65
CA ILE A 160 2.37 -7.30 10.20
C ILE A 160 1.93 -6.41 9.04
N PRO A 161 0.68 -5.92 9.03
CA PRO A 161 0.14 -5.18 7.90
C PRO A 161 0.81 -3.82 7.71
N ASN A 162 0.55 -3.17 6.57
CA ASN A 162 0.92 -1.78 6.41
C ASN A 162 0.10 -0.90 7.37
N GLY A 163 0.75 0.08 7.97
CA GLY A 163 0.09 1.07 8.82
C GLY A 163 -0.65 2.12 8.01
N ALA A 164 -1.76 2.62 8.57
CA ALA A 164 -2.53 3.76 8.08
C ALA A 164 -2.69 4.81 9.17
N ASP A 165 -2.81 6.07 8.79
CA ASP A 165 -3.18 7.15 9.71
C ASP A 165 -4.71 7.19 9.85
N VAL A 166 -5.24 6.27 10.68
CA VAL A 166 -6.69 6.11 10.88
C VAL A 166 -7.32 7.41 11.38
N ALA A 167 -6.68 8.10 12.32
CA ALA A 167 -7.21 9.33 12.90
C ALA A 167 -7.38 10.44 11.88
N ARG A 168 -6.50 10.52 10.86
CA ARG A 168 -6.57 11.53 9.80
C ARG A 168 -7.83 11.36 8.94
N PHE A 169 -8.20 10.11 8.65
CA PHE A 169 -9.42 9.81 7.87
C PHE A 169 -10.69 9.88 8.73
N GLU A 170 -10.63 9.43 9.97
CA GLU A 170 -11.79 9.43 10.90
C GLU A 170 -12.26 10.85 11.24
N LYS A 171 -11.35 11.83 11.30
CA LYS A 171 -11.64 13.21 11.69
C LYS A 171 -11.74 14.19 10.52
N ALA A 172 -11.70 13.70 9.30
CA ALA A 172 -11.71 14.58 8.14
C ALA A 172 -13.05 15.26 7.94
N GLU A 173 -13.01 16.57 7.71
CA GLU A 173 -14.19 17.32 7.28
C GLU A 173 -14.46 17.04 5.80
N PRO A 174 -15.75 16.91 5.39
CA PRO A 174 -16.09 16.62 4.00
C PRO A 174 -15.65 17.74 3.05
N ALA A 175 -15.11 17.36 1.90
CA ALA A 175 -14.84 18.30 0.81
C ALA A 175 -16.16 18.83 0.23
N ASP A 176 -16.16 20.10 -0.18
CA ASP A 176 -17.27 20.66 -0.96
C ASP A 176 -17.21 20.14 -2.41
N LEU A 177 -18.09 19.21 -2.72
CA LEU A 177 -18.26 18.64 -4.07
C LEU A 177 -19.50 19.19 -4.78
N GLY A 178 -20.06 20.28 -4.27
CA GLY A 178 -21.29 20.89 -4.76
C GLY A 178 -22.56 20.07 -4.45
N PRO A 179 -23.74 20.56 -4.84
CA PRO A 179 -25.01 19.86 -4.62
C PRO A 179 -25.11 18.60 -5.47
N GLY A 180 -25.82 17.59 -4.96
CA GLY A 180 -26.10 16.36 -5.71
C GLY A 180 -26.48 15.20 -4.80
N GLY A 181 -26.79 14.08 -5.42
CA GLY A 181 -27.14 12.84 -4.74
C GLY A 181 -25.92 12.02 -4.30
N PRO A 182 -26.13 10.72 -4.05
CA PRO A 182 -25.09 9.84 -3.54
C PRO A 182 -23.83 9.81 -4.41
N ARG A 183 -22.67 9.77 -3.76
CA ARG A 183 -21.36 9.86 -4.39
C ARG A 183 -20.56 8.57 -4.24
N ILE A 184 -20.12 8.06 -5.37
CA ILE A 184 -19.20 6.93 -5.46
C ILE A 184 -17.79 7.50 -5.56
N LEU A 185 -16.87 7.08 -4.69
CA LEU A 185 -15.46 7.47 -4.74
C LEU A 185 -14.63 6.38 -5.40
N PHE A 186 -13.75 6.78 -6.31
CA PHE A 186 -12.64 5.97 -6.80
C PHE A 186 -11.33 6.70 -6.52
N VAL A 187 -10.35 6.00 -5.96
CA VAL A 187 -9.01 6.52 -5.71
C VAL A 187 -7.99 5.59 -6.35
N GLY A 188 -7.16 6.11 -7.26
CA GLY A 188 -6.08 5.33 -7.84
C GLY A 188 -5.73 5.70 -9.27
N ARG A 189 -4.71 5.04 -9.82
CA ARG A 189 -4.30 5.23 -11.21
C ARG A 189 -5.42 4.78 -12.15
N LEU A 190 -5.74 5.59 -13.15
CA LEU A 190 -6.72 5.26 -14.19
C LEU A 190 -6.11 4.30 -15.19
N HIS A 191 -6.17 3.02 -14.87
CA HIS A 191 -5.54 1.93 -15.60
C HIS A 191 -6.38 0.66 -15.49
N GLU A 192 -6.38 -0.19 -16.52
CA GLU A 192 -7.12 -1.47 -16.56
C GLU A 192 -6.87 -2.32 -15.30
N ARG A 193 -5.62 -2.40 -14.84
CA ARG A 193 -5.28 -3.16 -13.63
C ARG A 193 -6.03 -2.67 -12.38
N LYS A 194 -6.30 -1.37 -12.26
CA LYS A 194 -7.10 -0.77 -11.18
C LYS A 194 -8.61 -0.85 -11.42
N GLY A 195 -9.01 -1.42 -12.57
CA GLY A 195 -10.40 -1.68 -12.91
C GLY A 195 -11.20 -0.42 -13.24
N PHE A 196 -10.55 0.70 -13.57
CA PHE A 196 -11.25 1.94 -13.90
C PHE A 196 -12.24 1.77 -15.05
N PRO A 197 -11.95 1.07 -16.17
CA PRO A 197 -12.93 0.80 -17.22
C PRO A 197 -14.13 -0.03 -16.73
N THR A 198 -13.91 -0.97 -15.79
CA THR A 198 -15.01 -1.75 -15.18
C THR A 198 -15.93 -0.86 -14.36
N LEU A 199 -15.36 0.07 -13.57
CA LEU A 199 -16.13 1.05 -12.80
C LEU A 199 -16.94 1.97 -13.71
N VAL A 200 -16.35 2.48 -14.79
CA VAL A 200 -17.05 3.33 -15.76
C VAL A 200 -18.26 2.61 -16.36
N SER A 201 -18.08 1.32 -16.72
CA SER A 201 -19.19 0.50 -17.22
C SER A 201 -20.27 0.28 -16.16
N ALA A 202 -19.89 -0.01 -14.91
CA ALA A 202 -20.83 -0.17 -13.79
C ALA A 202 -21.58 1.15 -13.50
N PHE A 203 -20.88 2.28 -13.53
CA PHE A 203 -21.49 3.59 -13.36
C PHE A 203 -22.49 3.89 -14.48
N GLY A 204 -22.19 3.51 -15.73
CA GLY A 204 -23.13 3.62 -16.86
C GLY A 204 -24.44 2.86 -16.64
N ILE A 205 -24.35 1.64 -16.07
CA ILE A 205 -25.55 0.84 -15.71
C ILE A 205 -26.37 1.57 -14.64
N LEU A 206 -25.72 1.99 -13.54
CA LEU A 206 -26.38 2.72 -12.46
C LEU A 206 -27.02 4.03 -12.93
N ALA A 207 -26.31 4.77 -13.78
CA ALA A 207 -26.74 6.05 -14.30
C ALA A 207 -27.93 5.97 -15.25
N ALA A 208 -28.19 4.81 -15.82
CA ALA A 208 -29.41 4.53 -16.60
C ALA A 208 -30.65 4.29 -15.72
N GLU A 209 -30.43 3.80 -14.48
CA GLU A 209 -31.53 3.53 -13.53
C GLU A 209 -31.80 4.71 -12.57
N ARG A 210 -30.74 5.54 -12.30
CA ARG A 210 -30.79 6.63 -11.33
C ARG A 210 -30.07 7.87 -11.87
N ASP A 211 -30.75 8.99 -11.84
CA ASP A 211 -30.25 10.28 -12.33
C ASP A 211 -29.53 11.13 -11.25
N ASP A 212 -29.61 10.72 -9.98
CA ASP A 212 -29.03 11.40 -8.83
C ASP A 212 -27.59 10.95 -8.48
N VAL A 213 -27.15 9.75 -8.88
CA VAL A 213 -25.85 9.18 -8.52
C VAL A 213 -24.70 9.90 -9.23
N ARG A 214 -23.64 10.18 -8.49
CA ARG A 214 -22.41 10.85 -8.95
C ARG A 214 -21.18 9.97 -8.77
N LEU A 215 -20.19 10.16 -9.64
CA LEU A 215 -18.88 9.49 -9.57
C LEU A 215 -17.80 10.54 -9.32
N VAL A 216 -17.02 10.37 -8.25
CA VAL A 216 -15.86 11.19 -7.90
C VAL A 216 -14.59 10.36 -8.12
N VAL A 217 -13.69 10.86 -8.94
CA VAL A 217 -12.48 10.16 -9.37
C VAL A 217 -11.25 10.93 -8.95
N ALA A 218 -10.53 10.41 -7.96
CA ALA A 218 -9.23 10.91 -7.51
C ALA A 218 -8.11 10.06 -8.12
N GLY A 219 -7.57 10.52 -9.24
CA GLY A 219 -6.52 9.81 -9.96
C GLY A 219 -6.34 10.31 -11.39
N ASP A 220 -5.26 9.83 -12.01
CA ASP A 220 -4.97 10.07 -13.43
C ASP A 220 -4.34 8.82 -14.05
N GLY A 221 -4.34 8.74 -15.38
CA GLY A 221 -3.78 7.62 -16.12
C GLY A 221 -4.30 7.49 -17.54
N GLU A 222 -3.78 6.47 -18.23
CA GLU A 222 -4.04 6.25 -19.67
C GLU A 222 -5.50 5.92 -20.00
N ASP A 223 -6.23 5.32 -19.04
CA ASP A 223 -7.65 5.00 -19.22
C ASP A 223 -8.61 6.16 -18.88
N ARG A 224 -8.10 7.39 -18.72
CA ARG A 224 -8.92 8.58 -18.45
C ARG A 224 -10.05 8.74 -19.45
N THR A 225 -9.80 8.44 -20.73
CA THR A 225 -10.79 8.54 -21.80
C THR A 225 -11.91 7.48 -21.71
N ALA A 226 -11.82 6.49 -20.83
CA ALA A 226 -12.91 5.53 -20.64
C ALA A 226 -14.24 6.19 -20.31
N ILE A 227 -14.24 7.34 -19.62
CA ILE A 227 -15.46 8.11 -19.31
C ILE A 227 -16.20 8.60 -20.56
N GLU A 228 -15.53 8.72 -21.71
CA GLU A 228 -16.15 9.16 -22.97
C GLU A 228 -17.15 8.14 -23.51
N ARG A 229 -17.07 6.88 -23.06
CA ARG A 229 -18.02 5.81 -23.38
C ARG A 229 -19.38 6.01 -22.70
N LEU A 230 -19.46 6.87 -21.67
CA LEU A 230 -20.69 7.18 -20.99
C LEU A 230 -21.59 8.08 -21.83
N PRO A 231 -22.92 7.92 -21.79
CA PRO A 231 -23.86 8.92 -22.31
C PRO A 231 -23.57 10.30 -21.70
N ALA A 232 -23.83 11.37 -22.45
CA ALA A 232 -23.55 12.74 -22.03
C ALA A 232 -24.17 13.09 -20.65
N THR A 233 -25.40 12.62 -20.40
CA THR A 233 -26.13 12.78 -19.13
C THR A 233 -25.44 12.08 -17.94
N ALA A 234 -24.85 10.90 -18.15
CA ALA A 234 -24.10 10.21 -17.13
C ALA A 234 -22.71 10.86 -16.94
N ARG A 235 -22.05 11.22 -18.05
CA ARG A 235 -20.72 11.86 -18.02
C ARG A 235 -20.72 13.18 -17.27
N SER A 236 -21.79 13.99 -17.37
CA SER A 236 -21.92 15.26 -16.63
C SER A 236 -21.99 15.09 -15.11
N ARG A 237 -22.17 13.86 -14.63
CA ARG A 237 -22.19 13.49 -13.18
C ARG A 237 -20.88 12.89 -12.69
N VAL A 238 -19.82 12.94 -13.51
CA VAL A 238 -18.47 12.50 -13.14
C VAL A 238 -17.60 13.71 -12.81
N THR A 239 -17.08 13.73 -11.58
CA THR A 239 -16.11 14.73 -11.13
C THR A 239 -14.71 14.13 -11.19
N MET A 240 -13.87 14.66 -12.08
CA MET A 240 -12.48 14.24 -12.25
C MET A 240 -11.58 15.18 -11.46
N LEU A 241 -11.03 14.74 -10.32
CA LEU A 241 -10.14 15.54 -9.47
C LEU A 241 -8.69 15.57 -9.99
N GLY A 242 -8.33 14.66 -10.92
CA GLY A 242 -6.93 14.45 -11.29
C GLY A 242 -6.14 13.73 -10.21
N ALA A 243 -4.81 13.80 -10.29
CA ALA A 243 -3.93 13.23 -9.29
C ALA A 243 -4.03 14.01 -7.97
N VAL A 244 -4.51 13.36 -6.93
CA VAL A 244 -4.64 13.92 -5.57
C VAL A 244 -3.53 13.32 -4.70
N ARG A 245 -2.84 14.14 -3.90
CA ARG A 245 -1.84 13.67 -2.94
C ARG A 245 -2.53 12.90 -1.81
N ASN A 246 -1.87 11.89 -1.24
CA ASN A 246 -2.45 11.09 -0.16
C ASN A 246 -2.88 11.95 1.05
N GLU A 247 -2.14 13.01 1.36
CA GLU A 247 -2.46 13.95 2.45
C GLU A 247 -3.74 14.74 2.22
N ASP A 248 -4.17 14.91 0.95
CA ASP A 248 -5.36 15.66 0.54
C ASP A 248 -6.59 14.76 0.29
N LEU A 249 -6.45 13.42 0.42
CA LEU A 249 -7.55 12.47 0.17
C LEU A 249 -8.64 12.43 1.27
N PRO A 250 -8.35 12.61 2.57
CA PRO A 250 -9.34 12.40 3.62
C PRO A 250 -10.65 13.17 3.43
N PRO A 251 -10.66 14.47 3.02
CA PRO A 251 -11.90 15.21 2.78
C PRO A 251 -12.81 14.58 1.71
N TYR A 252 -12.23 13.94 0.70
CA TYR A 252 -13.01 13.27 -0.36
C TYR A 252 -13.63 11.96 0.13
N HIS A 253 -12.93 11.21 1.01
CA HIS A 253 -13.51 10.05 1.67
C HIS A 253 -14.69 10.44 2.54
N ALA A 254 -14.57 11.53 3.31
CA ALA A 254 -15.64 12.03 4.16
C ALA A 254 -16.84 12.60 3.37
N ALA A 255 -16.62 13.05 2.11
CA ALA A 255 -17.65 13.65 1.27
C ALA A 255 -18.42 12.63 0.40
N CYS A 256 -18.06 11.35 0.42
CA CYS A 256 -18.65 10.32 -0.43
C CYS A 256 -19.41 9.26 0.40
N ASP A 257 -20.27 8.49 -0.26
CA ASP A 257 -21.17 7.51 0.37
C ASP A 257 -20.68 6.07 0.24
N VAL A 258 -19.79 5.80 -0.71
CA VAL A 258 -19.19 4.48 -0.94
C VAL A 258 -17.84 4.60 -1.66
N LEU A 259 -16.82 3.86 -1.22
CA LEU A 259 -15.60 3.65 -2.00
C LEU A 259 -15.74 2.42 -2.89
N VAL A 260 -15.28 2.52 -4.13
CA VAL A 260 -15.20 1.41 -5.07
C VAL A 260 -13.76 1.16 -5.49
N ALA A 261 -13.27 -0.07 -5.24
CA ALA A 261 -11.92 -0.52 -5.57
C ALA A 261 -11.95 -1.76 -6.50
N PRO A 262 -12.21 -1.59 -7.80
CA PRO A 262 -12.51 -2.69 -8.71
C PRO A 262 -11.26 -3.28 -9.38
N SER A 263 -10.11 -3.29 -8.69
CA SER A 263 -8.84 -3.81 -9.21
C SER A 263 -9.00 -5.22 -9.76
N VAL A 264 -8.32 -5.53 -10.85
CA VAL A 264 -8.42 -6.85 -11.50
C VAL A 264 -7.36 -7.84 -11.03
N GLY A 265 -6.44 -7.39 -10.17
CA GLY A 265 -5.37 -8.21 -9.58
C GLY A 265 -4.08 -7.42 -9.33
N GLY A 266 -3.06 -8.11 -8.77
CA GLY A 266 -1.75 -7.50 -8.52
C GLY A 266 -1.72 -6.54 -7.33
N GLU A 267 -2.67 -6.63 -6.42
CA GLU A 267 -2.69 -5.89 -5.17
C GLU A 267 -2.06 -6.74 -4.05
N SER A 268 -1.20 -6.11 -3.26
CA SER A 268 -0.55 -6.81 -2.14
C SER A 268 -1.30 -6.64 -0.84
N PHE A 269 -2.04 -5.52 -0.67
CA PHE A 269 -2.71 -5.19 0.57
C PHE A 269 -3.95 -4.28 0.34
N GLY A 270 -3.82 -3.18 -0.43
CA GLY A 270 -4.93 -2.27 -0.71
C GLY A 270 -5.11 -1.16 0.32
N MET A 271 -4.10 -0.29 0.47
CA MET A 271 -4.16 0.84 1.42
C MET A 271 -5.41 1.70 1.30
N ILE A 272 -5.89 1.93 0.07
CA ILE A 272 -7.12 2.73 -0.17
C ILE A 272 -8.37 2.14 0.51
N LEU A 273 -8.39 0.80 0.71
CA LEU A 273 -9.49 0.14 1.44
C LEU A 273 -9.43 0.54 2.91
N VAL A 274 -8.24 0.45 3.52
CA VAL A 274 -8.03 0.83 4.93
C VAL A 274 -8.34 2.30 5.15
N GLU A 275 -7.95 3.18 4.23
CA GLU A 275 -8.23 4.61 4.26
C GLU A 275 -9.75 4.89 4.25
N ALA A 276 -10.49 4.22 3.37
CA ALA A 276 -11.95 4.32 3.32
C ALA A 276 -12.63 3.73 4.57
N MET A 277 -12.15 2.57 5.03
CA MET A 277 -12.62 1.94 6.26
C MET A 277 -12.40 2.86 7.47
N ALA A 278 -11.26 3.54 7.56
CA ALA A 278 -10.96 4.51 8.61
C ALA A 278 -11.93 5.69 8.58
N ALA A 279 -12.30 6.19 7.40
CA ALA A 279 -13.33 7.21 7.24
C ALA A 279 -14.75 6.70 7.62
N GLY A 280 -14.92 5.38 7.82
CA GLY A 280 -16.22 4.75 8.00
C GLY A 280 -17.05 4.68 6.72
N LEU A 281 -16.38 4.81 5.57
CA LEU A 281 -17.01 4.74 4.27
C LEU A 281 -17.21 3.25 3.90
N PRO A 282 -18.43 2.82 3.52
CA PRO A 282 -18.65 1.49 2.98
C PRO A 282 -17.72 1.21 1.80
N VAL A 283 -17.10 0.03 1.77
CA VAL A 283 -16.17 -0.36 0.71
C VAL A 283 -16.76 -1.47 -0.15
N ILE A 284 -16.70 -1.29 -1.46
CA ILE A 284 -17.00 -2.34 -2.43
C ILE A 284 -15.72 -2.58 -3.24
N ALA A 285 -15.18 -3.79 -3.16
CA ALA A 285 -13.92 -4.13 -3.80
C ALA A 285 -14.04 -5.41 -4.64
N SER A 286 -13.10 -5.62 -5.54
CA SER A 286 -13.00 -6.90 -6.24
C SER A 286 -12.59 -8.01 -5.28
N ASP A 287 -13.17 -9.20 -5.43
CA ASP A 287 -12.74 -10.43 -4.78
C ASP A 287 -11.44 -10.92 -5.43
N ILE A 288 -10.34 -10.37 -4.95
CA ILE A 288 -8.99 -10.68 -5.40
C ILE A 288 -8.07 -10.89 -4.19
N PRO A 289 -7.05 -11.74 -4.35
CA PRO A 289 -6.05 -11.92 -3.30
C PRO A 289 -5.40 -10.59 -2.88
N GLY A 290 -5.34 -10.37 -1.57
CA GLY A 290 -4.87 -9.14 -0.95
C GLY A 290 -5.99 -8.21 -0.48
N TYR A 291 -7.12 -8.16 -1.16
CA TYR A 291 -8.30 -7.43 -0.72
C TYR A 291 -9.16 -8.25 0.27
N ASP A 292 -9.23 -9.55 0.07
CA ASP A 292 -9.86 -10.53 0.96
C ASP A 292 -9.17 -10.62 2.34
N GLU A 293 -7.93 -10.20 2.47
CA GLU A 293 -7.25 -10.08 3.77
C GLU A 293 -7.65 -8.81 4.54
N VAL A 294 -8.05 -7.76 3.83
CA VAL A 294 -8.44 -6.47 4.41
C VAL A 294 -9.94 -6.44 4.70
N ILE A 295 -10.77 -6.93 3.77
CA ILE A 295 -12.23 -6.91 3.84
C ILE A 295 -12.78 -8.30 4.16
N ALA A 296 -13.67 -8.36 5.13
CA ALA A 296 -14.54 -9.51 5.37
C ALA A 296 -15.90 -9.29 4.67
N ASP A 297 -16.13 -10.04 3.59
CA ASP A 297 -17.31 -9.89 2.75
C ASP A 297 -18.62 -9.94 3.54
N GLY A 298 -19.52 -8.99 3.28
CA GLY A 298 -20.81 -8.83 3.94
C GLY A 298 -20.76 -8.33 5.39
N ILE A 299 -19.56 -8.15 5.97
CA ILE A 299 -19.37 -7.70 7.36
C ILE A 299 -18.88 -6.25 7.39
N ASP A 300 -17.70 -5.97 6.82
CA ASP A 300 -17.06 -4.65 6.82
C ASP A 300 -16.81 -4.09 5.40
N GLY A 301 -17.39 -4.74 4.39
CA GLY A 301 -17.39 -4.35 3.00
C GLY A 301 -18.09 -5.39 2.15
N LEU A 302 -18.12 -5.18 0.85
CA LEU A 302 -18.63 -6.15 -0.12
C LEU A 302 -17.53 -6.52 -1.12
N LEU A 303 -17.41 -7.82 -1.40
CA LEU A 303 -16.52 -8.33 -2.43
C LEU A 303 -17.34 -8.76 -3.65
N VAL A 304 -16.89 -8.36 -4.85
CA VAL A 304 -17.52 -8.70 -6.12
C VAL A 304 -16.51 -9.32 -7.07
N PRO A 305 -16.91 -10.20 -7.99
CA PRO A 305 -15.98 -10.75 -8.97
C PRO A 305 -15.26 -9.64 -9.75
N PRO A 306 -13.94 -9.77 -10.00
CA PRO A 306 -13.22 -8.80 -10.82
C PRO A 306 -13.73 -8.81 -12.27
N ARG A 307 -13.63 -7.67 -12.96
CA ARG A 307 -14.11 -7.49 -14.34
C ARG A 307 -15.62 -7.74 -14.54
N ALA A 308 -16.45 -7.62 -13.49
CA ALA A 308 -17.89 -7.86 -13.51
C ALA A 308 -18.67 -6.55 -13.27
N PRO A 309 -18.86 -5.70 -14.31
CA PRO A 309 -19.48 -4.40 -14.14
C PRO A 309 -20.95 -4.48 -13.68
N VAL A 310 -21.69 -5.53 -14.04
CA VAL A 310 -23.08 -5.74 -13.60
C VAL A 310 -23.10 -6.01 -12.09
N SER A 311 -22.33 -6.98 -11.60
CA SER A 311 -22.27 -7.30 -10.17
C SER A 311 -21.76 -6.11 -9.35
N LEU A 312 -20.83 -5.32 -9.90
CA LEU A 312 -20.35 -4.10 -9.26
C LEU A 312 -21.47 -3.05 -9.16
N ALA A 313 -22.23 -2.83 -10.23
CA ALA A 313 -23.37 -1.92 -10.23
C ALA A 313 -24.45 -2.36 -9.22
N GLU A 314 -24.78 -3.64 -9.17
CA GLU A 314 -25.73 -4.21 -8.21
C GLU A 314 -25.28 -3.98 -6.77
N ALA A 315 -24.00 -4.25 -6.44
CA ALA A 315 -23.46 -4.05 -5.11
C ALA A 315 -23.49 -2.58 -4.69
N ILE A 316 -23.11 -1.65 -5.58
CA ILE A 316 -23.21 -0.21 -5.37
C ILE A 316 -24.67 0.19 -5.16
N GLY A 317 -25.56 -0.27 -6.04
CA GLY A 317 -27.00 0.02 -5.97
C GLY A 317 -27.61 -0.43 -4.63
N ARG A 318 -27.21 -1.62 -4.12
CA ARG A 318 -27.66 -2.13 -2.79
C ARG A 318 -27.24 -1.19 -1.66
N VAL A 319 -25.97 -0.79 -1.61
CA VAL A 319 -25.45 0.11 -0.56
C VAL A 319 -26.15 1.47 -0.63
N LEU A 320 -26.32 2.04 -1.83
CA LEU A 320 -26.93 3.36 -1.99
C LEU A 320 -28.47 3.37 -1.81
N LYS A 321 -29.16 2.22 -1.95
CA LYS A 321 -30.60 2.09 -1.74
C LYS A 321 -30.96 1.78 -0.29
N ASP A 322 -30.04 1.19 0.48
CA ASP A 322 -30.22 0.81 1.89
C ASP A 322 -29.24 1.52 2.79
N PRO A 323 -29.59 2.71 3.33
CA PRO A 323 -28.74 3.45 4.26
C PRO A 323 -28.36 2.66 5.52
N GLY A 324 -29.24 1.73 5.97
CA GLY A 324 -28.96 0.86 7.10
C GLY A 324 -27.83 -0.14 6.80
N LEU A 325 -27.80 -0.68 5.57
CA LEU A 325 -26.69 -1.51 5.11
C LEU A 325 -25.38 -0.70 5.04
N GLY A 326 -25.43 0.49 4.42
CA GLY A 326 -24.26 1.37 4.33
C GLY A 326 -23.69 1.72 5.70
N ALA A 327 -24.54 2.18 6.63
CA ALA A 327 -24.12 2.53 7.99
C ALA A 327 -23.49 1.34 8.73
N ARG A 328 -24.09 0.14 8.65
CA ARG A 328 -23.58 -1.07 9.31
C ARG A 328 -22.22 -1.48 8.76
N LEU A 329 -22.06 -1.49 7.43
CA LEU A 329 -20.78 -1.81 6.79
C LEU A 329 -19.71 -0.79 7.15
N GLY A 330 -20.04 0.50 7.12
CA GLY A 330 -19.10 1.59 7.46
C GLY A 330 -18.66 1.56 8.93
N GLU A 331 -19.56 1.26 9.87
CA GLU A 331 -19.23 1.12 11.30
C GLU A 331 -18.29 -0.09 11.53
N ALA A 332 -18.61 -1.24 10.96
CA ALA A 332 -17.76 -2.42 11.04
C ALA A 332 -16.39 -2.19 10.39
N ALA A 333 -16.37 -1.51 9.23
CA ALA A 333 -15.14 -1.11 8.54
C ALA A 333 -14.27 -0.22 9.43
N ARG A 334 -14.83 0.81 10.05
CA ARG A 334 -14.12 1.70 10.99
C ARG A 334 -13.54 0.94 12.17
N ALA A 335 -14.30 0.02 12.75
CA ALA A 335 -13.81 -0.81 13.85
C ALA A 335 -12.63 -1.69 13.41
N ARG A 336 -12.70 -2.29 12.23
CA ARG A 336 -11.61 -3.09 11.67
C ARG A 336 -10.38 -2.27 11.29
N ALA A 337 -10.55 -1.05 10.77
CA ALA A 337 -9.45 -0.17 10.38
C ALA A 337 -8.46 0.11 11.52
N ARG A 338 -8.92 0.10 12.78
CA ARG A 338 -8.09 0.36 13.96
C ARG A 338 -6.92 -0.64 14.12
N ARG A 339 -7.08 -1.87 13.65
CA ARG A 339 -5.97 -2.85 13.67
C ARG A 339 -4.83 -2.51 12.71
N PHE A 340 -5.09 -1.63 11.74
CA PHE A 340 -4.12 -1.13 10.78
C PHE A 340 -3.58 0.25 11.19
N ASP A 341 -3.99 0.80 12.34
CA ASP A 341 -3.45 2.06 12.81
C ASP A 341 -1.95 1.98 13.06
N TRP A 342 -1.25 3.05 12.70
CA TRP A 342 0.19 3.11 12.88
C TRP A 342 0.64 2.88 14.32
N SER A 343 -0.17 3.23 15.32
CA SER A 343 0.17 2.97 16.72
C SER A 343 0.28 1.48 17.01
N VAL A 344 -0.65 0.68 16.49
CA VAL A 344 -0.66 -0.79 16.62
C VAL A 344 0.49 -1.41 15.79
N VAL A 345 0.58 -1.02 14.53
CA VAL A 345 1.61 -1.56 13.61
C VAL A 345 3.03 -1.24 14.11
N THR A 346 3.25 -0.02 14.63
CA THR A 346 4.57 0.35 15.16
C THR A 346 4.93 -0.47 16.40
N GLU A 347 3.98 -0.77 17.28
CA GLU A 347 4.20 -1.61 18.45
C GLU A 347 4.60 -3.05 18.08
N GLU A 348 3.89 -3.65 17.11
CA GLU A 348 4.24 -4.98 16.57
C GLU A 348 5.63 -4.99 15.91
N LEU A 349 6.00 -3.90 15.22
CA LEU A 349 7.33 -3.75 14.64
C LEU A 349 8.42 -3.59 15.71
N GLU A 350 8.17 -2.84 16.78
CA GLU A 350 9.10 -2.73 17.91
C GLU A 350 9.32 -4.07 18.62
N GLU A 351 8.29 -4.92 18.72
CA GLU A 351 8.46 -6.29 19.21
C GLU A 351 9.38 -7.09 18.31
N ALA A 352 9.20 -7.00 16.98
CA ALA A 352 10.07 -7.66 16.03
C ALA A 352 11.52 -7.15 16.11
N TYR A 353 11.73 -5.86 16.42
CA TYR A 353 13.08 -5.31 16.66
C TYR A 353 13.69 -5.85 17.94
N ARG A 354 12.95 -5.91 19.04
CA ARG A 354 13.42 -6.49 20.31
C ARG A 354 13.89 -7.95 20.12
N ASP A 355 13.10 -8.74 19.40
CA ASP A 355 13.44 -10.12 19.10
C ASP A 355 14.69 -10.25 18.21
N ALA A 356 14.81 -9.41 17.19
CA ALA A 356 15.98 -9.39 16.33
C ALA A 356 17.27 -9.04 17.10
N ILE A 357 17.20 -8.04 18.00
CA ILE A 357 18.32 -7.64 18.87
C ILE A 357 18.69 -8.80 19.82
N ALA A 358 17.70 -9.48 20.40
CA ALA A 358 17.94 -10.63 21.28
C ALA A 358 18.62 -11.78 20.53
N ILE A 359 18.20 -12.09 19.29
CA ILE A 359 18.85 -13.08 18.42
C ILE A 359 20.29 -12.71 18.11
N GLY A 360 20.55 -11.45 17.76
CA GLY A 360 21.89 -10.96 17.42
C GLY A 360 22.87 -10.94 18.60
N ARG A 361 22.38 -10.91 19.84
CA ARG A 361 23.19 -10.98 21.06
C ARG A 361 23.43 -12.42 21.54
N ALA A 362 22.73 -13.40 20.99
CA ALA A 362 22.95 -14.80 21.35
C ALA A 362 24.33 -15.25 20.82
N PRO A 363 25.15 -15.95 21.61
CA PRO A 363 26.43 -16.48 21.14
C PRO A 363 26.17 -17.44 19.97
N LEU A 364 26.92 -17.27 18.88
CA LEU A 364 26.89 -18.20 17.74
C LEU A 364 27.16 -19.60 18.25
N ARG A 365 26.15 -20.49 18.18
CA ARG A 365 26.26 -21.93 18.48
C ARG A 365 26.87 -22.67 17.32
#